data_55846f384832099e8e6af4d31c7f8ad9
#
_entry.id   55846f384832099e8e6af4d31c7f8ad9
#
_cell.length_a   1.000
_cell.length_b   1.000
_cell.length_c   1.000
_cell.angle_alpha   90.00
_cell.angle_beta   90.00
_cell.angle_gamma   90.00
#
_symmetry.space_group_name_H-M   'P 1'
#
loop_
_entity.id
_entity.type
_entity.pdbx_description
1 polymer ?
#
loop_
_entity_poly.entity_id
_entity_poly.type
_entity_poly.pdbx_seq_one_letter_code
_entity_poly.pdbx_strand_id
1 'polypeptide(L)'
;CKLMFKLNGTSGYYYLKPLNIVLSNVNSINMVSAVSQGRVQIKSPKITSNASLTMPLTAVTNVATASYSIRNSGQAPLTIERVTFLAEGYRVVDELPLVIEASKTKNIIVEYTPTVEGKYSTTMNVYTNDPNNRMKNVEVSGEIYEPNSLSLSGQPTADGYVVNVAMDNYSDIVAMQFDVHWIEGMTTHFFTCFSF
;
A
#
# COMPACT_ATOMS: atom_id res chain seq x y z
N CYS A 1 -12.18 21.27 -45.71
CA CYS A 1 -13.09 20.40 -44.98
C CYS A 1 -12.41 19.89 -43.68
N LYS A 2 -13.10 19.97 -42.55
CA LYS A 2 -12.60 19.50 -41.25
C LYS A 2 -13.46 18.30 -40.81
N LEU A 3 -12.82 17.16 -40.59
CA LEU A 3 -13.47 15.98 -40.05
C LEU A 3 -13.05 15.79 -38.59
N MET A 4 -14.03 15.52 -37.72
CA MET A 4 -13.80 15.24 -36.29
C MET A 4 -14.10 13.79 -36.04
N PHE A 5 -13.15 13.08 -35.38
CA PHE A 5 -13.28 11.70 -34.98
C PHE A 5 -13.18 11.58 -33.46
N LYS A 6 -14.05 10.78 -32.84
CA LYS A 6 -13.90 10.34 -31.45
C LYS A 6 -13.23 8.97 -31.47
N LEU A 7 -12.03 8.90 -30.89
CA LEU A 7 -11.28 7.64 -30.80
C LEU A 7 -11.58 6.98 -29.44
N ASN A 8 -12.17 5.80 -29.47
CA ASN A 8 -12.50 4.99 -28.29
C ASN A 8 -11.59 3.75 -28.18
N GLY A 9 -10.36 3.85 -28.64
CA GLY A 9 -9.43 2.72 -28.67
C GLY A 9 -8.54 2.63 -27.43
N THR A 10 -7.88 1.48 -27.27
CA THR A 10 -6.77 1.29 -26.34
C THR A 10 -5.55 2.10 -26.78
N SER A 11 -4.52 2.22 -25.92
CA SER A 11 -3.29 2.91 -26.30
C SER A 11 -2.63 2.28 -27.53
N GLY A 12 -2.11 3.13 -28.42
CA GLY A 12 -1.49 2.66 -29.64
C GLY A 12 -1.51 3.71 -30.76
N TYR A 13 -0.98 3.31 -31.92
CA TYR A 13 -1.02 4.12 -33.11
C TYR A 13 -2.18 3.64 -34.00
N TYR A 14 -3.00 4.60 -34.45
CA TYR A 14 -4.10 4.37 -35.36
C TYR A 14 -3.83 5.12 -36.65
N TYR A 15 -4.01 4.44 -37.76
CA TYR A 15 -3.76 4.99 -39.09
C TYR A 15 -5.10 5.29 -39.74
N LEU A 16 -5.23 6.55 -40.21
CA LEU A 16 -6.41 7.01 -40.94
C LEU A 16 -6.01 7.06 -42.43
N LYS A 17 -6.49 6.08 -43.15
CA LYS A 17 -6.28 6.01 -44.60
C LYS A 17 -7.58 6.35 -45.30
N PRO A 18 -7.67 7.48 -46.03
CA PRO A 18 -8.81 7.78 -46.87
C PRO A 18 -8.93 6.72 -47.97
N LEU A 19 -10.13 6.22 -48.18
CA LEU A 19 -10.46 5.24 -49.21
C LEU A 19 -11.50 5.83 -50.18
N ASN A 20 -11.45 5.41 -51.47
CA ASN A 20 -12.42 5.77 -52.47
C ASN A 20 -12.62 7.29 -52.67
N ILE A 21 -11.51 8.04 -52.64
CA ILE A 21 -11.56 9.47 -52.86
C ILE A 21 -11.68 9.77 -54.33
N VAL A 22 -12.70 10.53 -54.68
CA VAL A 22 -12.92 11.05 -56.03
C VAL A 22 -12.96 12.57 -55.95
N LEU A 23 -12.08 13.20 -56.70
CA LEU A 23 -12.10 14.62 -56.95
C LEU A 23 -12.29 14.81 -58.49
N SER A 24 -13.53 14.96 -58.91
CA SER A 24 -13.84 15.06 -60.34
C SER A 24 -13.66 16.49 -60.89
N ASN A 25 -13.10 16.60 -62.06
CA ASN A 25 -13.16 17.82 -62.88
C ASN A 25 -14.50 17.94 -63.60
N VAL A 26 -14.67 18.97 -64.40
CA VAL A 26 -15.89 19.21 -65.20
C VAL A 26 -16.21 18.14 -66.23
N ASN A 27 -15.24 17.29 -66.57
CA ASN A 27 -15.42 16.15 -67.49
C ASN A 27 -15.60 14.81 -66.76
N SER A 28 -15.92 14.83 -65.45
CA SER A 28 -16.10 13.66 -64.59
C SER A 28 -14.87 12.74 -64.46
N ILE A 29 -13.66 13.30 -64.71
CA ILE A 29 -12.39 12.59 -64.56
C ILE A 29 -11.93 12.71 -63.13
N ASN A 30 -11.55 11.62 -62.48
CA ASN A 30 -10.96 11.65 -61.15
C ASN A 30 -9.54 12.23 -61.19
N MET A 31 -9.35 13.36 -60.51
CA MET A 31 -8.09 14.10 -60.46
C MET A 31 -7.22 13.76 -59.25
N VAL A 32 -7.61 12.76 -58.43
CA VAL A 32 -6.80 12.36 -57.28
C VAL A 32 -5.60 11.56 -57.75
N SER A 33 -4.41 12.14 -57.62
CA SER A 33 -3.14 11.52 -58.01
C SER A 33 -2.42 10.84 -56.83
N ALA A 34 -2.66 11.32 -55.61
CA ALA A 34 -2.06 10.73 -54.41
C ALA A 34 -2.92 10.98 -53.18
N VAL A 35 -2.88 10.03 -52.25
CA VAL A 35 -3.55 10.11 -50.94
C VAL A 35 -2.55 9.75 -49.85
N SER A 36 -2.34 10.65 -48.90
CA SER A 36 -1.48 10.42 -47.76
C SER A 36 -2.29 9.81 -46.58
N GLN A 37 -1.63 8.97 -45.83
CA GLN A 37 -2.17 8.36 -44.61
C GLN A 37 -1.85 9.26 -43.40
N GLY A 38 -2.87 9.53 -42.59
CA GLY A 38 -2.69 10.19 -41.28
C GLY A 38 -2.41 9.15 -40.18
N ARG A 39 -1.67 9.54 -39.13
CA ARG A 39 -1.40 8.74 -37.96
C ARG A 39 -1.83 9.49 -36.70
N VAL A 40 -2.57 8.81 -35.82
CA VAL A 40 -2.98 9.33 -34.53
C VAL A 40 -2.47 8.39 -33.45
N GLN A 41 -1.92 8.91 -32.38
CA GLN A 41 -1.51 8.16 -31.20
C GLN A 41 -2.52 8.35 -30.07
N ILE A 42 -3.07 7.26 -29.57
CA ILE A 42 -3.81 7.25 -28.29
C ILE A 42 -2.83 6.87 -27.20
N LYS A 43 -2.71 7.74 -26.20
CA LYS A 43 -1.92 7.50 -24.99
C LYS A 43 -2.87 7.08 -23.87
N SER A 44 -2.51 6.06 -23.10
CA SER A 44 -3.26 5.66 -21.91
C SER A 44 -2.32 5.46 -20.74
N PRO A 45 -2.81 5.61 -19.50
CA PRO A 45 -2.10 5.19 -18.30
C PRO A 45 -2.03 3.66 -18.22
N LYS A 46 -1.06 3.14 -17.48
CA LYS A 46 -0.94 1.71 -17.19
C LYS A 46 -0.35 1.52 -15.80
N ILE A 47 -1.15 0.98 -14.89
CA ILE A 47 -0.69 0.65 -13.55
C ILE A 47 0.23 -0.57 -13.56
N THR A 48 1.34 -0.47 -12.84
CA THR A 48 2.25 -1.58 -12.53
C THR A 48 2.62 -1.48 -11.04
N SER A 49 2.39 -2.55 -10.29
CA SER A 49 2.71 -2.63 -8.87
C SER A 49 2.73 -4.09 -8.44
N ASN A 50 3.26 -4.38 -7.25
CA ASN A 50 3.24 -5.71 -6.68
C ASN A 50 1.80 -6.20 -6.47
N ALA A 51 1.63 -7.53 -6.43
CA ALA A 51 0.34 -8.16 -6.12
C ALA A 51 0.08 -8.26 -4.63
N SER A 52 1.11 -8.04 -3.80
CA SER A 52 1.03 -8.13 -2.34
C SER A 52 1.77 -6.98 -1.64
N LEU A 53 1.35 -6.70 -0.42
CA LEU A 53 1.97 -5.79 0.54
C LEU A 53 2.08 -6.52 1.87
N THR A 54 3.29 -6.63 2.41
CA THR A 54 3.51 -7.19 3.75
C THR A 54 3.64 -6.04 4.74
N MET A 55 2.79 -6.06 5.78
CA MET A 55 2.88 -5.14 6.91
C MET A 55 3.96 -5.61 7.87
N PRO A 56 4.64 -4.71 8.59
CA PRO A 56 5.64 -5.09 9.59
C PRO A 56 4.98 -5.81 10.77
N LEU A 57 5.75 -6.67 11.45
CA LEU A 57 5.36 -7.25 12.73
C LEU A 57 5.07 -6.12 13.73
N THR A 58 3.91 -6.15 14.35
CA THR A 58 3.41 -5.04 15.17
C THR A 58 2.66 -5.58 16.38
N ALA A 59 2.76 -4.87 17.51
CA ALA A 59 1.97 -5.19 18.70
C ALA A 59 0.51 -4.75 18.53
N VAL A 60 -0.40 -5.45 19.21
CA VAL A 60 -1.80 -5.05 19.33
C VAL A 60 -1.88 -3.58 19.77
N THR A 61 -2.81 -2.82 19.21
CA THR A 61 -3.06 -1.37 19.42
C THR A 61 -2.00 -0.43 18.84
N ASN A 62 -0.83 -0.90 18.44
CA ASN A 62 0.16 -0.07 17.79
C ASN A 62 -0.15 0.08 16.29
N VAL A 63 0.23 1.21 15.71
CA VAL A 63 0.03 1.47 14.28
C VAL A 63 1.16 0.83 13.49
N ALA A 64 0.81 -0.13 12.64
CA ALA A 64 1.70 -0.64 11.60
C ALA A 64 1.66 0.27 10.38
N THR A 65 2.82 0.53 9.76
CA THR A 65 2.93 1.38 8.57
C THR A 65 3.74 0.66 7.49
N ALA A 66 3.23 0.62 6.27
CA ALA A 66 3.94 0.06 5.13
C ALA A 66 3.81 0.94 3.88
N SER A 67 4.85 0.94 3.05
CA SER A 67 4.92 1.71 1.82
C SER A 67 4.61 0.81 0.62
N TYR A 68 3.60 1.18 -0.17
CA TYR A 68 3.22 0.46 -1.38
C TYR A 68 3.57 1.26 -2.62
N SER A 69 4.42 0.69 -3.48
CA SER A 69 4.95 1.34 -4.68
C SER A 69 4.06 1.11 -5.89
N ILE A 70 3.66 2.19 -6.55
CA ILE A 70 2.85 2.19 -7.76
C ILE A 70 3.60 2.92 -8.86
N ARG A 71 3.79 2.24 -9.98
CA ARG A 71 4.41 2.79 -11.19
C ARG A 71 3.38 2.97 -12.28
N ASN A 72 3.43 4.10 -12.95
CA ASN A 72 2.76 4.30 -14.22
C ASN A 72 3.69 3.89 -15.38
N SER A 73 3.49 2.70 -15.95
CA SER A 73 4.24 2.25 -17.13
C SER A 73 3.60 2.67 -18.45
N GLY A 74 2.51 3.44 -18.40
CA GLY A 74 1.81 3.99 -19.55
C GLY A 74 2.41 5.30 -20.07
N GLN A 75 1.71 5.91 -21.01
CA GLN A 75 2.12 7.14 -21.72
C GLN A 75 1.23 8.35 -21.39
N ALA A 76 0.19 8.18 -20.59
CA ALA A 76 -0.67 9.23 -20.05
C ALA A 76 -0.63 9.22 -18.53
N PRO A 77 -1.00 10.30 -17.84
CA PRO A 77 -1.06 10.33 -16.38
C PRO A 77 -1.99 9.26 -15.83
N LEU A 78 -1.52 8.52 -14.83
CA LEU A 78 -2.28 7.54 -14.06
C LEU A 78 -2.83 8.24 -12.81
N THR A 79 -4.13 8.15 -12.62
CA THR A 79 -4.79 8.66 -11.42
C THR A 79 -5.20 7.49 -10.54
N ILE A 80 -4.76 7.50 -9.29
CA ILE A 80 -5.30 6.64 -8.24
C ILE A 80 -6.49 7.40 -7.64
N GLU A 81 -7.70 6.94 -7.94
CA GLU A 81 -8.93 7.65 -7.59
C GLU A 81 -9.31 7.45 -6.13
N ARG A 82 -9.19 6.20 -5.68
CA ARG A 82 -9.47 5.79 -4.29
C ARG A 82 -8.81 4.46 -3.99
N VAL A 83 -8.62 4.17 -2.70
CA VAL A 83 -8.18 2.89 -2.17
C VAL A 83 -9.19 2.44 -1.12
N THR A 84 -9.56 1.17 -1.14
CA THR A 84 -10.46 0.57 -0.14
C THR A 84 -9.88 -0.75 0.36
N PHE A 85 -10.24 -1.14 1.58
CA PHE A 85 -9.85 -2.40 2.19
C PHE A 85 -11.10 -3.23 2.48
N LEU A 86 -10.99 -4.56 2.43
CA LEU A 86 -12.09 -5.45 2.80
C LEU A 86 -12.20 -5.62 4.32
N ALA A 87 -11.10 -5.42 5.07
CA ALA A 87 -11.10 -5.42 6.53
C ALA A 87 -11.05 -3.99 7.07
N GLU A 88 -11.53 -3.81 8.29
CA GLU A 88 -11.48 -2.56 9.03
C GLU A 88 -10.09 -2.29 9.63
N GLY A 89 -9.87 -1.07 10.11
CA GLY A 89 -8.62 -0.65 10.76
C GLY A 89 -7.51 -0.21 9.80
N TYR A 90 -7.73 -0.31 8.49
CA TYR A 90 -6.79 0.14 7.46
C TYR A 90 -7.13 1.53 6.95
N ARG A 91 -6.09 2.31 6.65
CA ARG A 91 -6.23 3.58 5.94
C ARG A 91 -5.02 3.88 5.05
N VAL A 92 -5.22 4.72 4.06
CA VAL A 92 -4.15 5.37 3.30
C VAL A 92 -3.92 6.75 3.90
N VAL A 93 -2.66 7.10 4.13
CA VAL A 93 -2.26 8.40 4.71
C VAL A 93 -2.25 9.49 3.66
N ASP A 94 -1.88 9.12 2.43
CA ASP A 94 -1.76 10.05 1.32
C ASP A 94 -3.12 10.58 0.87
N GLU A 95 -3.16 11.84 0.43
CA GLU A 95 -4.35 12.44 -0.15
C GLU A 95 -4.68 11.80 -1.51
N LEU A 96 -5.94 11.45 -1.70
CA LEU A 96 -6.48 10.95 -2.96
C LEU A 96 -7.50 11.96 -3.54
N PRO A 97 -7.59 12.11 -4.87
CA PRO A 97 -6.90 11.33 -5.90
C PRO A 97 -5.40 11.71 -6.07
N LEU A 98 -4.56 10.69 -6.30
CA LEU A 98 -3.13 10.84 -6.53
C LEU A 98 -2.78 10.66 -8.01
N VAL A 99 -2.06 11.62 -8.60
CA VAL A 99 -1.63 11.55 -10.01
C VAL A 99 -0.18 11.11 -10.11
N ILE A 100 0.08 10.14 -10.98
CA ILE A 100 1.42 9.60 -11.31
C ILE A 100 1.68 9.85 -12.78
N GLU A 101 2.63 10.72 -13.10
CA GLU A 101 3.01 11.04 -14.47
C GLU A 101 3.55 9.80 -15.23
N ALA A 102 3.51 9.86 -16.56
CA ALA A 102 3.99 8.80 -17.42
C ALA A 102 5.43 8.38 -17.05
N SER A 103 5.67 7.08 -16.95
CA SER A 103 6.95 6.46 -16.59
C SER A 103 7.45 6.76 -15.16
N LYS A 104 6.67 7.43 -14.32
CA LYS A 104 7.02 7.73 -12.93
C LYS A 104 6.46 6.68 -11.95
N THR A 105 7.04 6.70 -10.75
CA THR A 105 6.64 5.87 -9.61
C THR A 105 6.31 6.79 -8.44
N LYS A 106 5.27 6.44 -7.69
CA LYS A 106 4.95 7.02 -6.38
C LYS A 106 4.64 5.91 -5.39
N ASN A 107 4.90 6.18 -4.14
CA ASN A 107 4.52 5.32 -3.04
C ASN A 107 3.28 5.89 -2.36
N ILE A 108 2.39 5.01 -1.89
CA ILE A 108 1.33 5.34 -0.95
C ILE A 108 1.66 4.68 0.38
N ILE A 109 1.32 5.35 1.46
CA ILE A 109 1.52 4.84 2.81
C ILE A 109 0.22 4.22 3.31
N VAL A 110 0.29 2.96 3.67
CA VAL A 110 -0.81 2.20 4.27
C VAL A 110 -0.54 2.07 5.75
N GLU A 111 -1.51 2.44 6.56
CA GLU A 111 -1.52 2.22 8.00
C GLU A 111 -2.59 1.19 8.38
N TYR A 112 -2.29 0.44 9.42
CA TYR A 112 -3.18 -0.52 10.03
C TYR A 112 -3.06 -0.47 11.55
N THR A 113 -4.19 -0.41 12.25
CA THR A 113 -4.23 -0.48 13.72
C THR A 113 -4.91 -1.80 14.12
N PRO A 114 -4.14 -2.81 14.52
CA PRO A 114 -4.67 -4.11 14.90
C PRO A 114 -5.33 -4.08 16.28
N THR A 115 -6.36 -4.92 16.44
CA THR A 115 -7.07 -5.11 17.72
C THR A 115 -6.95 -6.52 18.29
N VAL A 116 -6.43 -7.46 17.49
CA VAL A 116 -6.30 -8.86 17.86
C VAL A 116 -4.97 -9.39 17.35
N GLU A 117 -4.32 -10.24 18.16
CA GLU A 117 -3.09 -10.93 17.78
C GLU A 117 -3.31 -11.99 16.69
N GLY A 118 -2.23 -12.41 16.05
CA GLY A 118 -2.19 -13.49 15.07
C GLY A 118 -1.82 -13.05 13.67
N LYS A 119 -1.82 -14.01 12.76
CA LYS A 119 -1.59 -13.76 11.33
C LYS A 119 -2.89 -13.34 10.66
N TYR A 120 -2.77 -12.37 9.77
CA TYR A 120 -3.92 -11.85 9.03
C TYR A 120 -3.60 -11.67 7.55
N SER A 121 -4.65 -11.71 6.75
CA SER A 121 -4.63 -11.35 5.33
C SER A 121 -5.94 -10.66 4.96
N THR A 122 -5.85 -9.63 4.13
CA THR A 122 -6.99 -8.91 3.58
C THR A 122 -6.67 -8.44 2.16
N THR A 123 -7.66 -7.86 1.48
CA THR A 123 -7.47 -7.29 0.14
C THR A 123 -7.60 -5.78 0.18
N MET A 124 -6.59 -5.11 -0.37
CA MET A 124 -6.61 -3.70 -0.71
C MET A 124 -7.00 -3.56 -2.18
N ASN A 125 -8.03 -2.77 -2.47
CA ASN A 125 -8.49 -2.46 -3.82
C ASN A 125 -8.04 -1.06 -4.22
N VAL A 126 -7.21 -0.97 -5.24
CA VAL A 126 -6.70 0.30 -5.80
C VAL A 126 -7.47 0.63 -7.07
N TYR A 127 -8.26 1.71 -7.04
CA TYR A 127 -9.08 2.16 -8.19
C TYR A 127 -8.33 3.20 -9.01
N THR A 128 -8.33 3.01 -10.33
CA THR A 128 -7.52 3.82 -11.24
C THR A 128 -8.25 4.18 -12.52
N ASN A 129 -7.70 5.14 -13.27
CA ASN A 129 -8.14 5.47 -14.62
C ASN A 129 -7.47 4.60 -15.71
N ASP A 130 -6.71 3.55 -15.38
CA ASP A 130 -6.18 2.59 -16.36
C ASP A 130 -7.35 1.84 -17.03
N PRO A 131 -7.53 1.94 -18.35
CA PRO A 131 -8.66 1.30 -19.03
C PRO A 131 -8.66 -0.23 -18.93
N ASN A 132 -7.50 -0.85 -18.72
CA ASN A 132 -7.34 -2.30 -18.61
C ASN A 132 -7.31 -2.81 -17.16
N ASN A 133 -7.09 -1.91 -16.19
CA ASN A 133 -7.00 -2.23 -14.76
C ASN A 133 -7.66 -1.12 -13.94
N ARG A 134 -8.97 -0.93 -14.09
CA ARG A 134 -9.72 0.07 -13.34
C ARG A 134 -9.74 -0.19 -11.83
N MET A 135 -9.53 -1.45 -11.45
CA MET A 135 -9.38 -1.88 -10.07
C MET A 135 -8.27 -2.94 -10.01
N LYS A 136 -7.26 -2.70 -9.20
CA LYS A 136 -6.20 -3.66 -8.91
C LYS A 136 -6.34 -4.15 -7.48
N ASN A 137 -6.44 -5.46 -7.33
CA ASN A 137 -6.46 -6.13 -6.03
C ASN A 137 -5.02 -6.39 -5.58
N VAL A 138 -4.75 -6.12 -4.31
CA VAL A 138 -3.47 -6.33 -3.65
C VAL A 138 -3.72 -7.08 -2.36
N GLU A 139 -3.06 -8.21 -2.18
CA GLU A 139 -3.09 -8.93 -0.92
C GLU A 139 -2.26 -8.17 0.13
N VAL A 140 -2.87 -7.86 1.27
CA VAL A 140 -2.18 -7.24 2.42
C VAL A 140 -2.14 -8.27 3.53
N SER A 141 -0.93 -8.59 4.00
CA SER A 141 -0.74 -9.60 5.06
C SER A 141 0.28 -9.12 6.08
N GLY A 142 0.22 -9.70 7.28
CA GLY A 142 1.15 -9.40 8.36
C GLY A 142 0.92 -10.30 9.57
N GLU A 143 1.66 -10.02 10.62
CA GLU A 143 1.56 -10.71 11.90
C GLU A 143 1.54 -9.71 13.05
N ILE A 144 0.69 -9.99 14.02
CA ILE A 144 0.45 -9.14 15.18
C ILE A 144 0.73 -9.98 16.42
N TYR A 145 1.43 -9.40 17.36
CA TYR A 145 1.72 -10.04 18.64
C TYR A 145 1.13 -9.24 19.81
N GLU A 146 0.77 -9.93 20.86
CA GLU A 146 0.44 -9.32 22.14
C GLU A 146 1.75 -8.98 22.86
N PRO A 147 1.95 -7.74 23.31
CA PRO A 147 3.17 -7.38 24.00
C PRO A 147 3.21 -8.01 25.41
N ASN A 148 4.35 -8.58 25.76
CA ASN A 148 4.56 -9.04 27.13
C ASN A 148 4.60 -7.84 28.08
N SER A 149 4.03 -7.99 29.27
CA SER A 149 4.03 -6.97 30.29
C SER A 149 4.77 -7.43 31.55
N LEU A 150 5.45 -6.48 32.19
CA LEU A 150 6.11 -6.68 33.48
C LEU A 150 5.49 -5.72 34.50
N SER A 151 5.03 -6.24 35.62
CA SER A 151 4.49 -5.45 36.71
C SER A 151 5.31 -5.63 37.99
N LEU A 152 5.45 -4.55 38.73
CA LEU A 152 6.12 -4.53 40.03
C LEU A 152 5.11 -4.17 41.11
N SER A 153 5.07 -4.97 42.17
CA SER A 153 4.31 -4.67 43.40
C SER A 153 5.17 -4.89 44.63
N GLY A 154 4.99 -4.07 45.63
CA GLY A 154 5.79 -4.15 46.84
C GLY A 154 4.94 -4.12 48.08
N GLN A 155 5.39 -4.84 49.11
CA GLN A 155 4.76 -4.88 50.44
C GLN A 155 5.81 -4.76 51.55
N PRO A 156 5.57 -3.94 52.61
CA PRO A 156 6.40 -3.90 53.77
C PRO A 156 6.29 -5.21 54.57
N THR A 157 7.39 -5.65 55.14
CA THR A 157 7.48 -6.80 56.03
C THR A 157 8.13 -6.36 57.34
N ALA A 158 8.13 -7.26 58.34
CA ALA A 158 8.78 -6.94 59.65
C ALA A 158 10.28 -6.66 59.49
N ASP A 159 10.93 -7.28 58.51
CA ASP A 159 12.38 -7.22 58.31
C ASP A 159 12.80 -6.37 57.07
N GLY A 160 11.84 -5.66 56.42
CA GLY A 160 12.16 -4.87 55.23
C GLY A 160 10.99 -4.70 54.25
N TYR A 161 11.27 -4.87 52.97
CA TYR A 161 10.30 -4.66 51.87
C TYR A 161 10.44 -5.77 50.83
N VAL A 162 9.36 -6.44 50.50
CA VAL A 162 9.34 -7.44 49.45
C VAL A 162 8.79 -6.83 48.20
N VAL A 163 9.53 -6.91 47.09
CA VAL A 163 9.08 -6.51 45.75
C VAL A 163 8.80 -7.78 44.94
N ASN A 164 7.57 -7.91 44.51
CA ASN A 164 7.17 -8.95 43.57
C ASN A 164 7.28 -8.44 42.16
N VAL A 165 7.92 -9.21 41.28
CA VAL A 165 7.97 -9.00 39.84
C VAL A 165 7.03 -10.02 39.22
N ALA A 166 5.96 -9.57 38.62
CA ALA A 166 5.04 -10.44 37.88
C ALA A 166 5.13 -10.11 36.39
N MET A 167 5.09 -11.11 35.54
CA MET A 167 5.13 -11.03 34.11
C MET A 167 3.90 -11.69 33.53
N ASP A 168 3.20 -10.95 32.65
CA ASP A 168 2.19 -11.50 31.75
C ASP A 168 2.84 -11.71 30.39
N ASN A 169 2.99 -12.97 29.98
CA ASN A 169 3.61 -13.32 28.73
C ASN A 169 2.64 -14.06 27.82
N TYR A 170 2.52 -13.55 26.58
CA TYR A 170 1.73 -14.14 25.51
C TYR A 170 2.57 -15.01 24.57
N SER A 171 3.89 -14.96 24.72
CA SER A 171 4.84 -15.77 23.97
C SER A 171 5.81 -16.46 24.91
N ASP A 172 6.39 -17.57 24.47
CA ASP A 172 7.42 -18.29 25.23
C ASP A 172 8.61 -17.39 25.52
N ILE A 173 8.91 -17.15 26.79
CA ILE A 173 10.05 -16.37 27.25
C ILE A 173 11.17 -17.32 27.65
N VAL A 174 12.29 -17.25 26.93
CA VAL A 174 13.47 -18.11 27.21
C VAL A 174 14.47 -17.46 28.16
N ALA A 175 14.44 -16.14 28.31
CA ALA A 175 15.30 -15.43 29.24
C ALA A 175 14.72 -14.05 29.61
N MET A 176 14.97 -13.61 30.83
CA MET A 176 14.66 -12.27 31.32
C MET A 176 15.88 -11.72 32.04
N GLN A 177 16.23 -10.47 31.74
CA GLN A 177 17.27 -9.73 32.46
C GLN A 177 16.73 -8.37 32.86
N PHE A 178 17.00 -7.94 34.09
CA PHE A 178 16.67 -6.59 34.56
C PHE A 178 17.72 -6.11 35.53
N ASP A 179 17.95 -4.80 35.57
CA ASP A 179 18.82 -4.15 36.53
C ASP A 179 17.97 -3.54 37.64
N VAL A 180 18.43 -3.70 38.87
CA VAL A 180 17.79 -3.11 40.05
C VAL A 180 18.62 -1.95 40.51
N HIS A 181 18.06 -0.73 40.45
CA HIS A 181 18.66 0.47 41.01
C HIS A 181 17.93 0.81 42.31
N TRP A 182 18.69 1.03 43.37
CA TRP A 182 18.15 1.47 44.63
C TRP A 182 18.83 2.77 45.12
N ILE A 183 18.10 3.49 45.94
CA ILE A 183 18.56 4.74 46.57
C ILE A 183 19.43 4.36 47.76
N GLU A 184 20.44 5.21 48.08
CA GLU A 184 21.32 5.05 49.27
C GLU A 184 20.52 4.77 50.55
N GLY A 185 20.98 3.78 51.34
CA GLY A 185 20.37 3.36 52.60
C GLY A 185 19.54 2.07 52.52
N MET A 186 19.36 1.49 51.31
CA MET A 186 18.76 0.14 51.16
C MET A 186 19.86 -0.91 51.02
N THR A 187 19.73 -2.00 51.76
CA THR A 187 20.55 -3.22 51.61
C THR A 187 19.67 -4.37 51.14
N THR A 188 20.11 -5.06 50.05
CA THR A 188 19.40 -6.27 49.60
C THR A 188 19.99 -7.49 50.24
N HIS A 189 19.09 -8.40 50.69
CA HIS A 189 19.53 -9.64 51.30
C HIS A 189 19.33 -10.87 50.39
N PHE A 190 18.38 -10.88 49.44
CA PHE A 190 18.16 -12.03 48.57
C PHE A 190 17.60 -11.64 47.19
N PHE A 191 18.09 -12.30 46.14
CA PHE A 191 17.44 -12.39 44.84
C PHE A 191 17.10 -13.86 44.59
N THR A 192 15.85 -14.15 44.27
CA THR A 192 15.45 -15.45 43.73
C THR A 192 15.04 -15.23 42.27
N CYS A 193 15.84 -15.70 41.31
CA CYS A 193 15.43 -15.79 39.92
C CYS A 193 14.79 -17.15 39.67
N PHE A 194 13.60 -17.17 39.14
CA PHE A 194 12.99 -18.36 38.58
C PHE A 194 13.31 -18.46 37.08
N SER A 195 13.80 -19.63 36.67
CA SER A 195 13.82 -19.98 35.23
C SER A 195 12.46 -20.63 34.92
N PHE A 196 11.80 -20.14 33.92
CA PHE A 196 10.54 -20.65 33.40
C PHE A 196 10.78 -21.64 32.27
#